data_6b8c5a4819e640c6c2dc782541dfb4c9
#
_entry.id   6b8c5a4819e640c6c2dc782541dfb4c9
#
_cell.length_a   1.000
_cell.length_b   1.000
_cell.length_c   1.000
_cell.angle_alpha   90.00
_cell.angle_beta   90.00
_cell.angle_gamma   90.00
#
_symmetry.space_group_name_H-M   'P 1'
#
loop_
_entity.id
_entity.type
_entity.pdbx_description
1 polymer ?
#
loop_
_entity_poly.entity_id
_entity_poly.type
_entity_poly.pdbx_seq_one_letter_code
_entity_poly.pdbx_strand_id
1 'polypeptide(L)'
;IKLDIRDENNVAAAMAQAAEHFGGIDILINNASAISLTGTEDTPMKRFDLMMDVNTRGTFACTQAALPYLKKADNPHVLMLSPPLNMHAKWFKNHTAYTMAKYGMSMCVLGFAEEFKPLGIAVNSLWPRTVIGTAALAMFSGLVKVENCRTPDIVAEAACALLVKDSKGCTGNFFSDEELLREKGIHDFDKYAVDSTKPLQVDLFLD
;
A
#
# COMPACT_ATOMS: atom_id res chain seq x y z
N ILE A 1 9.43 -16.89 -3.20
CA ILE A 1 8.41 -17.76 -2.58
C ILE A 1 7.06 -17.44 -3.22
N LYS A 2 6.35 -18.46 -3.77
CA LYS A 2 4.98 -18.31 -4.22
C LYS A 2 4.07 -18.40 -3.01
N LEU A 3 3.24 -17.37 -2.76
CA LEU A 3 2.46 -17.23 -1.54
C LEU A 3 1.07 -16.66 -1.84
N ASP A 4 0.04 -17.22 -1.20
CA ASP A 4 -1.27 -16.59 -1.06
C ASP A 4 -1.37 -16.04 0.37
N ILE A 5 -1.45 -14.72 0.51
CA ILE A 5 -1.43 -14.06 1.82
C ILE A 5 -2.72 -14.25 2.64
N ARG A 6 -3.74 -14.91 2.08
CA ARG A 6 -4.96 -15.30 2.80
C ARG A 6 -4.76 -16.50 3.72
N ASP A 7 -3.70 -17.27 3.51
CA ASP A 7 -3.33 -18.43 4.33
C ASP A 7 -2.24 -18.02 5.33
N GLU A 8 -2.63 -17.85 6.59
CA GLU A 8 -1.72 -17.41 7.67
C GLU A 8 -0.59 -18.37 7.95
N ASN A 9 -0.78 -19.68 7.76
CA ASN A 9 0.27 -20.68 7.98
C ASN A 9 1.34 -20.57 6.89
N ASN A 10 0.94 -20.41 5.65
CA ASN A 10 1.84 -20.19 4.53
C ASN A 10 2.56 -18.84 4.64
N VAL A 11 1.88 -17.80 5.15
CA VAL A 11 2.50 -16.50 5.45
C VAL A 11 3.58 -16.66 6.51
N ALA A 12 3.29 -17.32 7.63
CA ALA A 12 4.26 -17.55 8.70
C ALA A 12 5.48 -18.36 8.21
N ALA A 13 5.24 -19.41 7.43
CA ALA A 13 6.30 -20.22 6.84
C ALA A 13 7.17 -19.42 5.85
N ALA A 14 6.56 -18.56 5.03
CA ALA A 14 7.29 -17.73 4.08
C ALA A 14 8.17 -16.68 4.79
N MET A 15 7.67 -16.05 5.88
CA MET A 15 8.47 -15.11 6.68
C MET A 15 9.63 -15.82 7.37
N ALA A 16 9.42 -17.01 7.93
CA ALA A 16 10.48 -17.82 8.54
C ALA A 16 11.57 -18.18 7.50
N GLN A 17 11.16 -18.65 6.32
CA GLN A 17 12.11 -19.02 5.25
C GLN A 17 12.90 -17.79 4.76
N ALA A 18 12.27 -16.64 4.61
CA ALA A 18 12.96 -15.41 4.21
C ALA A 18 13.96 -14.97 5.28
N ALA A 19 13.55 -14.98 6.55
CA ALA A 19 14.41 -14.62 7.67
C ALA A 19 15.62 -15.59 7.83
N GLU A 20 15.42 -16.88 7.63
CA GLU A 20 16.50 -17.87 7.64
C GLU A 20 17.49 -17.61 6.50
N HIS A 21 16.99 -17.35 5.30
CA HIS A 21 17.83 -17.18 4.10
C HIS A 21 18.64 -15.89 4.12
N PHE A 22 18.06 -14.78 4.61
CA PHE A 22 18.68 -13.44 4.59
C PHE A 22 19.22 -12.98 5.94
N GLY A 23 19.02 -13.76 7.01
CA GLY A 23 19.48 -13.43 8.36
C GLY A 23 18.50 -12.56 9.15
N GLY A 24 17.36 -12.16 8.59
CA GLY A 24 16.34 -11.35 9.24
C GLY A 24 15.35 -10.74 8.27
N ILE A 25 14.44 -9.89 8.78
CA ILE A 25 13.52 -9.06 8.01
C ILE A 25 13.54 -7.67 8.65
N ASP A 26 14.01 -6.67 7.90
CA ASP A 26 14.07 -5.28 8.34
C ASP A 26 12.87 -4.48 7.81
N ILE A 27 12.35 -4.87 6.66
CA ILE A 27 11.30 -4.13 5.95
C ILE A 27 10.22 -5.10 5.48
N LEU A 28 8.97 -4.77 5.79
CA LEU A 28 7.78 -5.41 5.22
C LEU A 28 7.02 -4.41 4.35
N ILE A 29 6.76 -4.77 3.09
CA ILE A 29 5.91 -3.98 2.19
C ILE A 29 4.62 -4.74 1.91
N ASN A 30 3.50 -4.27 2.47
CA ASN A 30 2.17 -4.78 2.19
C ASN A 30 1.63 -4.14 0.90
N ASN A 31 2.03 -4.70 -0.24
CA ASN A 31 1.64 -4.27 -1.58
C ASN A 31 0.54 -5.14 -2.20
N ALA A 32 0.43 -6.40 -1.80
CA ALA A 32 -0.57 -7.32 -2.36
C ALA A 32 -1.99 -6.77 -2.15
N SER A 33 -2.77 -6.71 -3.22
CA SER A 33 -4.12 -6.14 -3.18
C SER A 33 -5.05 -6.81 -4.18
N ALA A 34 -6.32 -6.90 -3.82
CA ALA A 34 -7.42 -7.26 -4.70
C ALA A 34 -8.30 -6.03 -4.93
N ILE A 35 -8.80 -5.86 -6.15
CA ILE A 35 -9.62 -4.72 -6.55
C ILE A 35 -10.89 -5.19 -7.28
N SER A 36 -12.02 -4.55 -6.97
CA SER A 36 -13.24 -4.56 -7.76
C SER A 36 -13.97 -3.23 -7.54
N LEU A 37 -14.07 -2.43 -8.59
CA LEU A 37 -14.73 -1.11 -8.56
C LEU A 37 -16.18 -1.25 -9.04
N THR A 38 -16.97 -2.00 -8.27
CA THR A 38 -18.40 -2.27 -8.55
C THR A 38 -19.28 -1.67 -7.47
N GLY A 39 -20.48 -1.24 -7.85
CA GLY A 39 -21.50 -0.78 -6.92
C GLY A 39 -21.98 -1.92 -6.01
N THR A 40 -22.72 -1.57 -4.95
CA THR A 40 -23.19 -2.54 -3.96
C THR A 40 -24.07 -3.63 -4.60
N GLU A 41 -24.93 -3.28 -5.53
CA GLU A 41 -25.84 -4.21 -6.21
C GLU A 41 -25.07 -5.23 -7.08
N ASP A 42 -23.98 -4.77 -7.74
CA ASP A 42 -23.22 -5.56 -8.71
C ASP A 42 -22.00 -6.26 -8.09
N THR A 43 -21.75 -6.09 -6.79
CA THR A 43 -20.59 -6.71 -6.12
C THR A 43 -20.91 -8.12 -5.66
N PRO A 44 -20.40 -9.19 -6.33
CA PRO A 44 -20.58 -10.55 -5.83
C PRO A 44 -19.87 -10.72 -4.48
N MET A 45 -20.49 -11.40 -3.51
CA MET A 45 -19.91 -11.64 -2.18
C MET A 45 -18.52 -12.30 -2.27
N LYS A 46 -18.30 -13.20 -3.23
CA LYS A 46 -16.98 -13.77 -3.48
C LYS A 46 -15.90 -12.71 -3.79
N ARG A 47 -16.27 -11.60 -4.42
CA ARG A 47 -15.35 -10.48 -4.68
C ARG A 47 -15.16 -9.61 -3.45
N PHE A 48 -16.23 -9.41 -2.69
CA PHE A 48 -16.15 -8.74 -1.38
C PHE A 48 -15.21 -9.50 -0.45
N ASP A 49 -15.44 -10.81 -0.27
CA ASP A 49 -14.60 -11.67 0.57
C ASP A 49 -13.12 -11.63 0.11
N LEU A 50 -12.86 -11.76 -1.20
CA LEU A 50 -11.51 -11.70 -1.74
C LEU A 50 -10.82 -10.38 -1.40
N MET A 51 -11.51 -9.23 -1.53
CA MET A 51 -10.93 -7.93 -1.20
C MET A 51 -10.65 -7.79 0.30
N MET A 52 -11.56 -8.23 1.16
CA MET A 52 -11.37 -8.20 2.60
C MET A 52 -10.24 -9.15 3.05
N ASP A 53 -10.21 -10.36 2.51
CA ASP A 53 -9.20 -11.37 2.84
C ASP A 53 -7.79 -10.97 2.39
N VAL A 54 -7.64 -10.42 1.19
CA VAL A 54 -6.34 -10.00 0.68
C VAL A 54 -5.90 -8.68 1.31
N ASN A 55 -6.74 -7.64 1.21
CA ASN A 55 -6.31 -6.28 1.55
C ASN A 55 -6.24 -6.09 3.07
N THR A 56 -7.32 -6.42 3.81
CA THR A 56 -7.38 -6.16 5.26
C THR A 56 -6.74 -7.29 6.05
N ARG A 57 -7.30 -8.52 5.92
CA ARG A 57 -6.85 -9.67 6.70
C ARG A 57 -5.41 -10.07 6.34
N GLY A 58 -5.07 -10.12 5.05
CA GLY A 58 -3.73 -10.47 4.57
C GLY A 58 -2.67 -9.48 5.05
N THR A 59 -2.95 -8.18 4.99
CA THR A 59 -2.07 -7.13 5.56
C THR A 59 -1.82 -7.35 7.04
N PHE A 60 -2.87 -7.62 7.82
CA PHE A 60 -2.74 -7.91 9.25
C PHE A 60 -1.89 -9.17 9.50
N ALA A 61 -2.19 -10.27 8.81
CA ALA A 61 -1.49 -11.54 8.95
C ALA A 61 -0.01 -11.43 8.57
N CYS A 62 0.33 -10.76 7.46
CA CYS A 62 1.72 -10.54 7.05
C CYS A 62 2.48 -9.72 8.09
N THR A 63 1.88 -8.65 8.61
CA THR A 63 2.50 -7.80 9.64
C THR A 63 2.72 -8.58 10.93
N GLN A 64 1.72 -9.35 11.38
CA GLN A 64 1.83 -10.20 12.57
C GLN A 64 2.96 -11.24 12.43
N ALA A 65 3.06 -11.90 11.28
CA ALA A 65 4.08 -12.90 11.01
C ALA A 65 5.49 -12.31 10.88
N ALA A 66 5.64 -11.09 10.38
CA ALA A 66 6.93 -10.40 10.27
C ALA A 66 7.40 -9.81 11.61
N LEU A 67 6.50 -9.51 12.54
CA LEU A 67 6.79 -8.79 13.78
C LEU A 67 7.93 -9.36 14.61
N PRO A 68 8.09 -10.70 14.80
CA PRO A 68 9.20 -11.28 15.55
C PRO A 68 10.60 -10.97 14.96
N TYR A 69 10.67 -10.73 13.67
CA TYR A 69 11.90 -10.40 12.94
C TYR A 69 12.13 -8.89 12.96
N LEU A 70 11.11 -8.08 12.67
CA LEU A 70 11.17 -6.62 12.72
C LEU A 70 11.65 -6.10 14.09
N LYS A 71 11.26 -6.76 15.18
CA LYS A 71 11.74 -6.43 16.54
C LYS A 71 13.25 -6.57 16.73
N LYS A 72 13.95 -7.25 15.83
CA LYS A 72 15.40 -7.50 15.91
C LYS A 72 16.19 -6.63 14.92
N ALA A 73 15.49 -5.91 14.05
CA ALA A 73 16.09 -5.07 13.04
C ALA A 73 16.54 -3.71 13.63
N ASP A 74 17.58 -3.12 13.05
CA ASP A 74 18.12 -1.84 13.52
C ASP A 74 17.23 -0.64 13.12
N ASN A 75 16.64 -0.71 11.92
CA ASN A 75 15.76 0.34 11.38
C ASN A 75 14.49 -0.28 10.73
N PRO A 76 13.57 -0.86 11.55
CA PRO A 76 12.47 -1.64 11.02
C PRO A 76 11.33 -0.79 10.48
N HIS A 77 10.84 -1.15 9.30
CA HIS A 77 9.72 -0.48 8.63
C HIS A 77 8.65 -1.44 8.17
N VAL A 78 7.40 -1.04 8.35
CA VAL A 78 6.23 -1.62 7.67
C VAL A 78 5.62 -0.56 6.77
N LEU A 79 5.56 -0.84 5.48
CA LEU A 79 4.95 0.04 4.48
C LEU A 79 3.65 -0.58 3.97
N MET A 80 2.56 0.20 3.99
CA MET A 80 1.26 -0.16 3.43
C MET A 80 1.03 0.61 2.14
N LEU A 81 0.71 -0.08 1.04
CA LEU A 81 0.20 0.58 -0.17
C LEU A 81 -1.30 0.81 -0.01
N SER A 82 -1.64 1.83 0.78
CA SER A 82 -3.01 2.15 1.15
C SER A 82 -3.26 3.67 1.19
N PRO A 83 -4.50 4.12 0.92
CA PRO A 83 -4.80 5.55 0.83
C PRO A 83 -4.89 6.23 2.19
N PRO A 84 -4.82 7.58 2.24
CA PRO A 84 -5.23 8.33 3.42
C PRO A 84 -6.72 8.10 3.73
N LEU A 85 -7.07 8.18 5.02
CA LEU A 85 -8.46 8.00 5.46
C LEU A 85 -9.26 9.28 5.24
N ASN A 86 -9.91 9.37 4.10
CA ASN A 86 -10.85 10.45 3.77
C ASN A 86 -12.29 9.91 3.88
N MET A 87 -13.01 10.28 4.93
CA MET A 87 -14.35 9.77 5.21
C MET A 87 -15.47 10.47 4.43
N HIS A 88 -15.14 11.27 3.41
CA HIS A 88 -16.14 11.89 2.57
C HIS A 88 -16.90 10.82 1.76
N ALA A 89 -18.23 10.89 1.74
CA ALA A 89 -19.12 9.87 1.14
C ALA A 89 -18.82 9.58 -0.35
N LYS A 90 -18.25 10.57 -1.09
CA LYS A 90 -17.87 10.37 -2.50
C LYS A 90 -16.90 9.21 -2.70
N TRP A 91 -16.03 8.91 -1.71
CA TRP A 91 -15.04 7.84 -1.76
C TRP A 91 -15.60 6.46 -1.45
N PHE A 92 -16.86 6.37 -1.03
CA PHE A 92 -17.59 5.12 -0.82
C PHE A 92 -18.56 4.83 -1.96
N LYS A 93 -19.06 5.89 -2.61
CA LYS A 93 -20.05 5.77 -3.68
C LYS A 93 -19.49 4.94 -4.84
N ASN A 94 -20.27 3.96 -5.29
CA ASN A 94 -20.01 3.07 -6.44
C ASN A 94 -18.88 2.03 -6.25
N HIS A 95 -18.17 2.02 -5.12
CA HIS A 95 -17.13 1.03 -4.81
C HIS A 95 -16.94 0.83 -3.30
N THR A 96 -18.03 0.79 -2.55
CA THR A 96 -18.03 0.70 -1.08
C THR A 96 -17.17 -0.46 -0.57
N ALA A 97 -17.29 -1.65 -1.15
CA ALA A 97 -16.54 -2.84 -0.75
C ALA A 97 -15.02 -2.64 -0.90
N TYR A 98 -14.58 -2.04 -2.01
CA TYR A 98 -13.15 -1.75 -2.23
C TYR A 98 -12.63 -0.70 -1.24
N THR A 99 -13.41 0.37 -1.01
CA THR A 99 -13.06 1.41 -0.03
C THR A 99 -12.91 0.82 1.37
N MET A 100 -13.86 -0.02 1.81
CA MET A 100 -13.77 -0.71 3.11
C MET A 100 -12.49 -1.54 3.21
N ALA A 101 -12.16 -2.31 2.19
CA ALA A 101 -10.98 -3.16 2.18
C ALA A 101 -9.67 -2.36 2.19
N LYS A 102 -9.58 -1.28 1.41
CA LYS A 102 -8.41 -0.39 1.39
C LYS A 102 -8.27 0.42 2.67
N TYR A 103 -9.38 0.92 3.21
CA TYR A 103 -9.37 1.62 4.50
C TYR A 103 -9.06 0.67 5.66
N GLY A 104 -9.40 -0.62 5.56
CA GLY A 104 -8.94 -1.63 6.50
C GLY A 104 -7.42 -1.71 6.61
N MET A 105 -6.70 -1.64 5.47
CA MET A 105 -5.23 -1.51 5.46
C MET A 105 -4.78 -0.21 6.15
N SER A 106 -5.44 0.90 5.84
CA SER A 106 -5.10 2.21 6.42
C SER A 106 -5.39 2.29 7.92
N MET A 107 -6.43 1.61 8.40
CA MET A 107 -6.71 1.47 9.84
C MET A 107 -5.60 0.65 10.54
N CYS A 108 -5.04 -0.36 9.87
CA CYS A 108 -3.87 -1.08 10.38
C CYS A 108 -2.66 -0.13 10.55
N VAL A 109 -2.47 0.85 9.65
CA VAL A 109 -1.39 1.84 9.81
C VAL A 109 -1.54 2.59 11.13
N LEU A 110 -2.74 3.10 11.44
CA LEU A 110 -2.99 3.84 12.70
C LEU A 110 -2.75 2.97 13.93
N GLY A 111 -3.34 1.76 13.94
CA GLY A 111 -3.24 0.86 15.08
C GLY A 111 -1.81 0.37 15.31
N PHE A 112 -1.17 -0.15 14.27
CA PHE A 112 0.19 -0.69 14.37
C PHE A 112 1.23 0.40 14.64
N ALA A 113 1.07 1.60 14.08
CA ALA A 113 2.00 2.70 14.36
C ALA A 113 2.07 3.04 15.83
N GLU A 114 0.94 3.11 16.52
CA GLU A 114 0.90 3.40 17.95
C GLU A 114 1.34 2.19 18.80
N GLU A 115 0.89 0.98 18.42
CA GLU A 115 1.25 -0.25 19.13
C GLU A 115 2.75 -0.56 19.05
N PHE A 116 3.39 -0.32 17.88
CA PHE A 116 4.78 -0.67 17.65
C PHE A 116 5.77 0.46 17.94
N LYS A 117 5.28 1.65 18.23
CA LYS A 117 6.11 2.80 18.61
C LYS A 117 7.10 2.51 19.76
N PRO A 118 6.70 1.82 20.85
CA PRO A 118 7.65 1.44 21.90
C PRO A 118 8.71 0.44 21.46
N LEU A 119 8.48 -0.24 20.33
CA LEU A 119 9.40 -1.21 19.73
C LEU A 119 10.36 -0.54 18.71
N GLY A 120 10.18 0.74 18.43
CA GLY A 120 10.96 1.48 17.43
C GLY A 120 10.66 1.07 15.98
N ILE A 121 9.51 0.42 15.72
CA ILE A 121 9.12 -0.04 14.37
C ILE A 121 8.23 1.04 13.73
N ALA A 122 8.66 1.56 12.60
CA ALA A 122 7.85 2.49 11.80
C ALA A 122 6.75 1.75 11.03
N VAL A 123 5.54 2.32 11.03
CA VAL A 123 4.44 1.87 10.20
C VAL A 123 3.86 3.08 9.47
N ASN A 124 3.95 3.10 8.16
CA ASN A 124 3.49 4.21 7.33
C ASN A 124 2.72 3.71 6.11
N SER A 125 1.92 4.59 5.54
CA SER A 125 1.23 4.40 4.27
C SER A 125 1.89 5.20 3.16
N LEU A 126 1.84 4.65 1.95
CA LEU A 126 2.18 5.35 0.71
C LEU A 126 1.04 5.15 -0.29
N TRP A 127 0.57 6.25 -0.88
CA TRP A 127 -0.44 6.24 -1.92
C TRP A 127 -0.02 7.11 -3.11
N PRO A 128 -0.17 6.66 -4.35
CA PRO A 128 0.22 7.47 -5.51
C PRO A 128 -0.71 8.68 -5.69
N ARG A 129 -0.15 9.83 -6.02
CA ARG A 129 -0.92 11.05 -6.30
C ARG A 129 -1.76 10.90 -7.56
N THR A 130 -1.24 10.17 -8.53
CA THR A 130 -1.91 9.91 -9.81
C THR A 130 -1.97 8.42 -10.08
N VAL A 131 -2.93 7.99 -10.89
CA VAL A 131 -3.06 6.58 -11.27
C VAL A 131 -1.76 6.04 -11.87
N ILE A 132 -1.39 4.83 -11.48
CA ILE A 132 -0.17 4.17 -11.95
C ILE A 132 -0.50 3.17 -13.06
N GLY A 133 0.27 3.24 -14.15
CA GLY A 133 0.14 2.38 -15.33
C GLY A 133 0.59 0.95 -15.07
N THR A 134 -0.23 0.16 -14.40
CA THR A 134 0.03 -1.24 -14.06
C THR A 134 -1.01 -2.16 -14.68
N ALA A 135 -0.81 -3.48 -14.57
CA ALA A 135 -1.80 -4.47 -14.99
C ALA A 135 -3.17 -4.30 -14.33
N ALA A 136 -3.22 -3.64 -13.15
CA ALA A 136 -4.48 -3.32 -12.47
C ALA A 136 -5.39 -2.38 -13.29
N LEU A 137 -4.85 -1.59 -14.23
CA LEU A 137 -5.66 -0.73 -15.11
C LEU A 137 -6.71 -1.51 -15.92
N ALA A 138 -6.45 -2.77 -16.25
CA ALA A 138 -7.42 -3.62 -16.92
C ALA A 138 -8.73 -3.80 -16.10
N MET A 139 -8.66 -3.61 -14.79
CA MET A 139 -9.83 -3.68 -13.88
C MET A 139 -10.67 -2.39 -13.87
N PHE A 140 -10.15 -1.28 -14.42
CA PHE A 140 -10.84 0.01 -14.47
C PHE A 140 -11.80 0.16 -15.66
N SER A 141 -12.07 -0.95 -16.38
CA SER A 141 -13.07 -1.00 -17.49
C SER A 141 -12.91 0.14 -18.52
N GLY A 142 -11.68 0.55 -18.82
CA GLY A 142 -11.39 1.62 -19.79
C GLY A 142 -11.67 3.05 -19.28
N LEU A 143 -12.00 3.23 -18.01
CA LEU A 143 -12.23 4.55 -17.39
C LEU A 143 -10.95 5.40 -17.34
N VAL A 144 -9.80 4.74 -17.27
CA VAL A 144 -8.48 5.39 -17.25
C VAL A 144 -7.64 4.85 -18.39
N LYS A 145 -7.05 5.74 -19.17
CA LYS A 145 -6.13 5.38 -20.24
C LYS A 145 -4.70 5.34 -19.68
N VAL A 146 -3.88 4.40 -20.16
CA VAL A 146 -2.50 4.24 -19.71
C VAL A 146 -1.66 5.51 -19.95
N GLU A 147 -1.93 6.23 -21.02
CA GLU A 147 -1.28 7.51 -21.37
C GLU A 147 -1.53 8.64 -20.35
N ASN A 148 -2.58 8.52 -19.51
CA ASN A 148 -2.91 9.45 -18.45
C ASN A 148 -2.36 9.01 -17.07
N CYS A 149 -1.43 8.06 -17.06
CA CYS A 149 -0.86 7.47 -15.86
C CYS A 149 0.62 7.83 -15.72
N ARG A 150 1.14 7.58 -14.52
CA ARG A 150 2.57 7.51 -14.27
C ARG A 150 3.07 6.08 -14.25
N THR A 151 4.37 5.90 -14.44
CA THR A 151 5.03 4.61 -14.31
C THR A 151 5.18 4.22 -12.82
N PRO A 152 5.31 2.93 -12.48
CA PRO A 152 5.53 2.49 -11.10
C PRO A 152 6.79 3.04 -10.44
N ASP A 153 7.74 3.56 -11.22
CA ASP A 153 9.02 4.07 -10.71
C ASP A 153 8.84 5.19 -9.69
N ILE A 154 7.82 6.05 -9.86
CA ILE A 154 7.57 7.13 -8.89
C ILE A 154 7.24 6.58 -7.50
N VAL A 155 6.42 5.53 -7.43
CA VAL A 155 6.06 4.89 -6.15
C VAL A 155 7.26 4.15 -5.56
N ALA A 156 8.07 3.51 -6.41
CA ALA A 156 9.28 2.80 -5.98
C ALA A 156 10.32 3.77 -5.41
N GLU A 157 10.60 4.89 -6.09
CA GLU A 157 11.52 5.92 -5.59
C GLU A 157 11.01 6.57 -4.30
N ALA A 158 9.70 6.84 -4.19
CA ALA A 158 9.09 7.36 -2.97
C ALA A 158 9.16 6.35 -1.81
N ALA A 159 8.91 5.07 -2.07
CA ALA A 159 9.08 4.02 -1.08
C ALA A 159 10.52 3.94 -0.56
N CYS A 160 11.52 3.96 -1.47
CA CYS A 160 12.93 4.02 -1.08
C CYS A 160 13.23 5.26 -0.23
N ALA A 161 12.65 6.42 -0.59
CA ALA A 161 12.80 7.66 0.17
C ALA A 161 12.29 7.55 1.61
N LEU A 162 11.19 6.85 1.80
CA LEU A 162 10.57 6.63 3.11
C LEU A 162 11.35 5.60 3.95
N LEU A 163 11.72 4.48 3.35
CA LEU A 163 12.29 3.33 4.04
C LEU A 163 13.74 3.54 4.55
N VAL A 164 14.39 4.63 4.14
CA VAL A 164 15.71 5.05 4.67
C VAL A 164 15.62 6.07 5.81
N LYS A 165 14.40 6.56 6.14
CA LYS A 165 14.20 7.45 7.28
C LYS A 165 14.42 6.69 8.60
N ASP A 166 14.70 7.41 9.68
CA ASP A 166 14.74 6.82 11.03
C ASP A 166 13.35 6.30 11.43
N SER A 167 13.25 5.01 11.70
CA SER A 167 12.00 4.35 12.07
C SER A 167 11.40 4.91 13.36
N LYS A 168 12.21 5.40 14.28
CA LYS A 168 11.75 5.97 15.55
C LYS A 168 11.13 7.35 15.38
N GLY A 169 11.53 8.07 14.32
CA GLY A 169 11.08 9.44 14.05
C GLY A 169 9.97 9.56 13.00
N CYS A 170 9.67 8.49 12.25
CA CYS A 170 8.77 8.54 11.09
C CYS A 170 7.77 7.39 11.09
N THR A 171 6.68 7.50 11.85
CA THR A 171 5.63 6.47 11.97
C THR A 171 4.23 7.09 12.02
N GLY A 172 3.22 6.36 11.59
CA GLY A 172 1.81 6.76 11.62
C GLY A 172 1.38 7.73 10.52
N ASN A 173 2.20 7.91 9.48
CA ASN A 173 1.94 8.87 8.42
C ASN A 173 1.29 8.23 7.18
N PHE A 174 0.56 9.08 6.46
CA PHE A 174 -0.02 8.77 5.15
C PHE A 174 0.62 9.70 4.12
N PHE A 175 1.59 9.20 3.41
CA PHE A 175 2.33 9.97 2.41
C PHE A 175 1.78 9.76 1.01
N SER A 176 1.88 10.80 0.18
CA SER A 176 1.88 10.61 -1.26
C SER A 176 3.31 10.45 -1.80
N ASP A 177 3.40 9.84 -2.98
CA ASP A 177 4.68 9.71 -3.68
C ASP A 177 5.34 11.06 -3.96
N GLU A 178 4.56 12.04 -4.44
CA GLU A 178 5.08 13.39 -4.71
C GLU A 178 5.59 14.10 -3.45
N GLU A 179 4.89 13.97 -2.30
CA GLU A 179 5.34 14.59 -1.05
C GLU A 179 6.72 14.10 -0.64
N LEU A 180 6.93 12.78 -0.62
CA LEU A 180 8.21 12.18 -0.26
C LEU A 180 9.34 12.56 -1.22
N LEU A 181 9.05 12.64 -2.51
CA LEU A 181 10.04 13.02 -3.50
C LEU A 181 10.36 14.52 -3.46
N ARG A 182 9.37 15.39 -3.17
CA ARG A 182 9.60 16.83 -2.94
C ARG A 182 10.48 17.07 -1.72
N GLU A 183 10.31 16.31 -0.65
CA GLU A 183 11.22 16.37 0.51
C GLU A 183 12.66 16.04 0.15
N LYS A 184 12.89 15.22 -0.90
CA LYS A 184 14.22 14.93 -1.47
C LYS A 184 14.70 15.96 -2.49
N GLY A 185 13.95 17.04 -2.74
CA GLY A 185 14.30 18.07 -3.71
C GLY A 185 13.95 17.71 -5.16
N ILE A 186 13.17 16.66 -5.40
CA ILE A 186 12.66 16.32 -6.72
C ILE A 186 11.33 17.06 -6.94
N HIS A 187 11.31 17.97 -7.89
CA HIS A 187 10.16 18.82 -8.21
C HIS A 187 9.61 18.59 -9.62
N ASP A 188 10.41 17.99 -10.50
CA ASP A 188 9.99 17.60 -11.84
C ASP A 188 9.63 16.11 -11.84
N PHE A 189 8.36 15.83 -12.15
CA PHE A 189 7.79 14.48 -12.20
C PHE A 189 7.46 14.02 -13.63
N ASP A 190 7.78 14.80 -14.65
CA ASP A 190 7.48 14.48 -16.05
C ASP A 190 8.16 13.19 -16.49
N LYS A 191 9.34 12.90 -15.96
CA LYS A 191 10.07 11.64 -16.20
C LYS A 191 9.29 10.37 -15.84
N TYR A 192 8.28 10.48 -14.96
CA TYR A 192 7.45 9.36 -14.55
C TYR A 192 6.15 9.25 -15.35
N ALA A 193 5.78 10.26 -16.14
CA ALA A 193 4.59 10.18 -16.97
C ALA A 193 4.78 9.13 -18.07
N VAL A 194 3.74 8.32 -18.31
CA VAL A 194 3.74 7.40 -19.47
C VAL A 194 3.75 8.20 -20.78
N ASP A 195 3.00 9.31 -20.82
CA ASP A 195 3.02 10.30 -21.89
C ASP A 195 2.92 11.69 -21.25
N SER A 196 4.04 12.44 -21.25
CA SER A 196 4.12 13.78 -20.65
C SER A 196 3.30 14.84 -21.39
N THR A 197 2.77 14.54 -22.56
CA THR A 197 1.88 15.44 -23.34
C THR A 197 0.41 15.31 -22.92
N LYS A 198 0.06 14.33 -22.08
CA LYS A 198 -1.30 14.04 -21.67
C LYS A 198 -1.56 14.50 -20.23
N PRO A 199 -2.79 14.92 -19.90
CA PRO A 199 -3.15 15.23 -18.53
C PRO A 199 -3.13 13.96 -17.69
N LEU A 200 -2.54 14.03 -16.50
CA LEU A 200 -2.51 12.92 -15.56
C LEU A 200 -3.86 12.76 -14.85
N GLN A 201 -4.27 11.51 -14.62
CA GLN A 201 -5.45 11.19 -13.84
C GLN A 201 -5.09 11.12 -12.35
N VAL A 202 -5.72 11.94 -11.51
CA VAL A 202 -5.61 11.85 -10.04
C VAL A 202 -6.17 10.51 -9.58
N ASP A 203 -5.50 9.87 -8.62
CA ASP A 203 -5.92 8.58 -8.09
C ASP A 203 -7.10 8.71 -7.11
N LEU A 204 -7.73 7.58 -6.79
CA LEU A 204 -8.84 7.51 -5.83
C LEU A 204 -8.40 8.00 -4.44
N PHE A 205 -9.36 8.47 -3.65
CA PHE A 205 -9.19 8.91 -2.25
C PHE A 205 -8.44 10.23 -2.04
N LEU A 206 -8.05 10.90 -3.11
CA LEU A 206 -7.38 12.21 -3.09
C LEU A 206 -8.29 13.31 -3.61
N ASP A 207 -8.23 14.49 -2.98
CA ASP A 207 -8.95 15.72 -3.38
C ASP A 207 -8.13 16.57 -4.34
#